data_f672ca16835bc6156b1fa7c637eca3fc
#
_entry.id   f672ca16835bc6156b1fa7c637eca3fc
#
_cell.length_a   1.000
_cell.length_b   1.000
_cell.length_c   1.000
_cell.angle_alpha   90.00
_cell.angle_beta   90.00
_cell.angle_gamma   90.00
#
_symmetry.space_group_name_H-M   'P 1'
#
loop_
_entity.id
_entity.type
_entity.pdbx_description
1 polymer ?
#
loop_
_entity_poly.entity_id
_entity_poly.type
_entity_poly.pdbx_seq_one_letter_code
_entity_poly.pdbx_strand_id
1 'polypeptide(L)'
;MDNTIYYVCKYTPKEIFSGFDQPTERLDPAPTNFECAESCTHPNLCGYGKALIEEVMKRDIRRLLLVDCCDVCRRIYDVLWHQGNMEFLFLLSLPHKNTASSVSLLERELQRLQTELLALTGENFNPDKALHAWKSGIREAEQQTITEPHVRLIGAHGGTLLKEMIEQRMPLPVQDDTCTGRRMLMPAPECWADTAYASALLNQHRSCMRMQFRIEEPDDTAVGTICHTIKFCDYYGFAYRHMRAQKEETLLKIETDCTPQSSGQLHTRIDAFAETIGAGANQIKKSENIHYIAGVDSGSTSTDAVILDREKKIVSSVILPTGAGAASGAEKALAAALESAGLKREDLDAVVTTGYGRETVGLSDASATEITCHAKGAHYLFPDARTVIDIGGQDSKVIRIDENGNVVNFVMNDKCAAGTGRFLDMMAKTLELTLPEMSELGLQWKNEVTISSMCTAFAESEVVSLVADNTAPEDIIHGLNASVAGKTSSLVKRLGGEPAYIMTGGVAQNQGVVKELSDKLGAQVYVPKEAQLCGAIGAALLAFGER
;
A
#
# COMPACT_ATOMS: atom_id res chain seq x y z
N MET A 1 22.39 -33.79 -7.16
CA MET A 1 21.15 -33.12 -7.57
C MET A 1 20.46 -32.66 -6.31
N ASP A 2 19.88 -31.51 -6.30
CA ASP A 2 19.10 -31.00 -5.14
C ASP A 2 17.82 -31.84 -5.03
N ASN A 3 17.64 -32.53 -3.90
CA ASN A 3 16.45 -33.35 -3.65
C ASN A 3 15.33 -32.56 -2.97
N THR A 4 15.50 -31.25 -2.81
CA THR A 4 14.54 -30.37 -2.12
C THR A 4 13.24 -30.26 -2.91
N ILE A 5 12.11 -30.46 -2.23
CA ILE A 5 10.80 -30.16 -2.78
C ILE A 5 10.39 -28.78 -2.33
N TYR A 6 10.20 -27.88 -3.31
CA TYR A 6 9.81 -26.51 -3.04
C TYR A 6 8.30 -26.37 -2.86
N TYR A 7 7.87 -25.40 -2.07
CA TYR A 7 6.46 -25.11 -1.84
C TYR A 7 6.22 -23.61 -1.61
N VAL A 8 4.96 -23.17 -1.61
CA VAL A 8 4.61 -21.76 -1.46
C VAL A 8 3.61 -21.47 -0.34
N CYS A 9 2.64 -22.35 -0.12
CA CYS A 9 1.47 -22.09 0.73
C CYS A 9 1.64 -22.66 2.14
N LYS A 10 1.15 -21.96 3.17
CA LYS A 10 1.15 -22.48 4.55
C LYS A 10 0.29 -23.72 4.76
N TYR A 11 -0.59 -24.05 3.81
CA TYR A 11 -1.36 -25.31 3.81
C TYR A 11 -0.60 -26.48 3.20
N THR A 12 0.66 -26.30 2.80
CA THR A 12 1.50 -27.41 2.36
C THR A 12 1.72 -28.42 3.50
N PRO A 13 1.47 -29.71 3.25
CA PRO A 13 1.59 -30.75 4.26
C PRO A 13 3.05 -31.18 4.46
N LYS A 14 3.91 -30.29 4.93
CA LYS A 14 5.37 -30.51 5.05
C LYS A 14 5.74 -31.68 5.97
N GLU A 15 4.89 -32.04 6.91
CA GLU A 15 5.06 -33.17 7.81
C GLU A 15 5.02 -34.53 7.08
N ILE A 16 4.24 -34.63 6.02
CA ILE A 16 4.23 -35.82 5.15
C ILE A 16 5.58 -35.97 4.45
N PHE A 17 6.16 -34.89 3.96
CA PHE A 17 7.50 -34.94 3.35
C PHE A 17 8.56 -35.38 4.36
N SER A 18 8.46 -34.94 5.61
CA SER A 18 9.34 -35.40 6.68
C SER A 18 9.19 -36.92 6.94
N GLY A 19 8.01 -37.47 6.74
CA GLY A 19 7.76 -38.92 6.82
C GLY A 19 8.44 -39.74 5.70
N PHE A 20 8.85 -39.09 4.62
CA PHE A 20 9.62 -39.67 3.51
C PHE A 20 11.08 -39.22 3.49
N ASP A 21 11.58 -38.58 4.54
CA ASP A 21 12.92 -37.95 4.61
C ASP A 21 13.21 -36.96 3.46
N GLN A 22 12.15 -36.33 2.93
CA GLN A 22 12.30 -35.35 1.86
C GLN A 22 12.47 -33.94 2.44
N PRO A 23 13.57 -33.25 2.12
CA PRO A 23 13.75 -31.86 2.49
C PRO A 23 12.75 -30.97 1.76
N THR A 24 12.22 -29.97 2.46
CA THR A 24 11.31 -28.98 1.87
C THR A 24 11.79 -27.56 2.11
N GLU A 25 11.63 -26.67 1.12
CA GLU A 25 11.94 -25.25 1.22
C GLU A 25 10.77 -24.43 0.71
N ARG A 26 10.44 -23.36 1.43
CA ARG A 26 9.43 -22.41 0.97
C ARG A 26 10.05 -21.44 -0.04
N LEU A 27 9.42 -21.30 -1.21
CA LEU A 27 9.78 -20.25 -2.16
C LEU A 27 9.27 -18.89 -1.68
N ASP A 28 10.17 -17.91 -1.77
CA ASP A 28 9.90 -16.52 -1.46
C ASP A 28 10.36 -15.65 -2.65
N PRO A 29 9.58 -15.66 -3.76
CA PRO A 29 10.01 -15.07 -5.01
C PRO A 29 10.01 -13.54 -4.94
N ALA A 30 11.16 -12.94 -5.29
CA ALA A 30 11.35 -11.50 -5.38
C ALA A 30 12.19 -11.14 -6.64
N PRO A 31 11.69 -11.45 -7.84
CA PRO A 31 12.44 -11.23 -9.08
C PRO A 31 12.53 -9.73 -9.41
N THR A 32 13.57 -9.35 -10.15
CA THR A 32 13.75 -7.97 -10.62
C THR A 32 12.92 -7.65 -11.87
N ASN A 33 12.53 -8.66 -12.64
CA ASN A 33 11.67 -8.55 -13.83
C ASN A 33 10.83 -9.84 -14.01
N PHE A 34 10.02 -9.90 -15.04
CA PHE A 34 9.12 -11.02 -15.36
C PHE A 34 9.33 -11.56 -16.78
N GLU A 35 10.54 -11.49 -17.33
CA GLU A 35 10.82 -11.85 -18.74
C GLU A 35 10.44 -13.29 -19.07
N CYS A 36 10.82 -14.25 -18.20
CA CYS A 36 10.46 -15.66 -18.41
C CYS A 36 8.96 -15.88 -18.25
N ALA A 37 8.36 -15.31 -17.20
CA ALA A 37 6.94 -15.46 -16.95
C ALA A 37 6.08 -14.86 -18.08
N GLU A 38 6.44 -13.69 -18.57
CA GLU A 38 5.68 -13.00 -19.64
C GLU A 38 5.81 -13.68 -21.00
N SER A 39 6.88 -14.46 -21.22
CA SER A 39 7.03 -15.25 -22.45
C SER A 39 6.06 -16.45 -22.53
N CYS A 40 5.54 -16.92 -21.39
CA CYS A 40 4.72 -18.14 -21.33
C CYS A 40 3.36 -17.96 -20.65
N THR A 41 3.00 -16.73 -20.22
CA THR A 41 1.73 -16.47 -19.53
C THR A 41 1.01 -15.23 -20.07
N HIS A 42 -0.25 -15.09 -19.69
CA HIS A 42 -1.04 -13.90 -20.03
C HIS A 42 -0.54 -12.67 -19.25
N PRO A 43 -0.46 -11.47 -19.87
CA PRO A 43 0.01 -10.24 -19.21
C PRO A 43 -0.72 -9.88 -17.92
N ASN A 44 -2.00 -10.25 -17.78
CA ASN A 44 -2.82 -9.98 -16.60
C ASN A 44 -2.72 -11.04 -15.50
N LEU A 45 -1.77 -11.97 -15.58
CA LEU A 45 -1.48 -12.85 -14.45
C LEU A 45 -1.05 -12.00 -13.25
N CYS A 46 -1.48 -12.34 -12.03
CA CYS A 46 -1.11 -11.56 -10.84
C CYS A 46 0.41 -11.56 -10.62
N GLY A 47 0.95 -10.49 -10.01
CA GLY A 47 2.38 -10.30 -9.79
C GLY A 47 3.04 -11.49 -9.08
N TYR A 48 2.38 -12.08 -8.08
CA TYR A 48 2.90 -13.27 -7.40
C TYR A 48 3.00 -14.50 -8.32
N GLY A 49 2.02 -14.72 -9.17
CA GLY A 49 2.06 -15.82 -10.14
C GLY A 49 3.20 -15.66 -11.13
N LYS A 50 3.43 -14.44 -11.63
CA LYS A 50 4.59 -14.13 -12.47
C LYS A 50 5.91 -14.33 -11.73
N ALA A 51 6.00 -13.82 -10.49
CA ALA A 51 7.20 -13.94 -9.67
C ALA A 51 7.57 -15.41 -9.40
N LEU A 52 6.58 -16.24 -9.13
CA LEU A 52 6.80 -17.66 -8.88
C LEU A 52 7.30 -18.40 -10.13
N ILE A 53 6.69 -18.16 -11.29
CA ILE A 53 7.15 -18.76 -12.56
C ILE A 53 8.57 -18.29 -12.88
N GLU A 54 8.85 -17.01 -12.73
CA GLU A 54 10.19 -16.43 -12.97
C GLU A 54 11.24 -17.11 -12.10
N GLU A 55 10.95 -17.28 -10.80
CA GLU A 55 11.85 -17.94 -9.84
C GLU A 55 12.08 -19.40 -10.17
N VAL A 56 11.01 -20.15 -10.47
CA VAL A 56 11.08 -21.57 -10.83
C VAL A 56 11.94 -21.76 -12.08
N MET A 57 11.76 -20.92 -13.09
CA MET A 57 12.49 -21.04 -14.35
C MET A 57 13.96 -20.62 -14.20
N LYS A 58 14.24 -19.50 -13.53
CA LYS A 58 15.61 -18.99 -13.34
C LYS A 58 16.48 -19.89 -12.46
N ARG A 59 15.90 -20.52 -11.44
CA ARG A 59 16.61 -21.44 -10.54
C ARG A 59 16.62 -22.89 -11.04
N ASP A 60 16.03 -23.20 -12.19
CA ASP A 60 15.82 -24.57 -12.70
C ASP A 60 15.21 -25.51 -11.64
N ILE A 61 14.14 -25.02 -10.95
CA ILE A 61 13.45 -25.80 -9.93
C ILE A 61 12.66 -26.89 -10.62
N ARG A 62 12.92 -28.15 -10.25
CA ARG A 62 12.30 -29.33 -10.87
C ARG A 62 11.32 -30.07 -9.96
N ARG A 63 11.25 -29.71 -8.67
CA ARG A 63 10.38 -30.35 -7.70
C ARG A 63 9.57 -29.30 -6.95
N LEU A 64 8.25 -29.27 -7.19
CA LEU A 64 7.38 -28.23 -6.66
C LEU A 64 6.02 -28.80 -6.23
N LEU A 65 5.56 -28.40 -5.04
CA LEU A 65 4.18 -28.58 -4.62
C LEU A 65 3.45 -27.24 -4.64
N LEU A 66 2.36 -27.18 -5.36
CA LEU A 66 1.40 -26.07 -5.36
C LEU A 66 0.13 -26.48 -4.60
N VAL A 67 -0.55 -25.50 -4.01
CA VAL A 67 -1.85 -25.69 -3.38
C VAL A 67 -2.90 -24.99 -4.24
N ASP A 68 -3.97 -25.69 -4.55
CA ASP A 68 -5.13 -25.17 -5.28
C ASP A 68 -5.94 -24.20 -4.44
N CYS A 69 -5.32 -23.08 -4.11
CA CYS A 69 -5.95 -22.04 -3.29
C CYS A 69 -6.52 -20.88 -4.11
N CYS A 70 -6.18 -20.78 -5.40
CA CYS A 70 -6.74 -19.81 -6.34
C CYS A 70 -6.50 -20.25 -7.78
N ASP A 71 -7.22 -19.64 -8.72
CA ASP A 71 -7.11 -19.96 -10.14
C ASP A 71 -5.69 -19.76 -10.71
N VAL A 72 -4.98 -18.76 -10.22
CA VAL A 72 -3.58 -18.51 -10.61
C VAL A 72 -2.68 -19.71 -10.29
N CYS A 73 -2.82 -20.35 -9.13
CA CYS A 73 -2.04 -21.53 -8.77
C CYS A 73 -2.29 -22.70 -9.73
N ARG A 74 -3.53 -22.87 -10.21
CA ARG A 74 -3.87 -23.87 -11.25
C ARG A 74 -3.19 -23.53 -12.57
N ARG A 75 -3.24 -22.25 -12.99
CA ARG A 75 -2.58 -21.82 -14.25
C ARG A 75 -1.06 -21.98 -14.19
N ILE A 76 -0.44 -21.70 -13.03
CA ILE A 76 1.00 -21.96 -12.83
C ILE A 76 1.30 -23.47 -13.00
N TYR A 77 0.49 -24.33 -12.37
CA TYR A 77 0.63 -25.76 -12.53
C TYR A 77 0.55 -26.18 -13.99
N ASP A 78 -0.46 -25.70 -14.74
CA ASP A 78 -0.65 -26.03 -16.15
C ASP A 78 0.54 -25.59 -17.02
N VAL A 79 1.06 -24.38 -16.78
CA VAL A 79 2.22 -23.84 -17.49
C VAL A 79 3.46 -24.69 -17.25
N LEU A 80 3.77 -25.00 -16.00
CA LEU A 80 4.95 -25.80 -15.63
C LEU A 80 4.83 -27.26 -16.11
N TRP A 81 3.62 -27.82 -16.04
CA TRP A 81 3.33 -29.15 -16.59
C TRP A 81 3.59 -29.20 -18.11
N HIS A 82 3.11 -28.20 -18.83
CA HIS A 82 3.26 -28.13 -20.29
C HIS A 82 4.72 -28.00 -20.74
N GLN A 83 5.56 -27.35 -19.93
CA GLN A 83 7.01 -27.24 -20.22
C GLN A 83 7.76 -28.55 -20.11
N GLY A 84 7.25 -29.54 -19.38
CA GLY A 84 7.80 -30.89 -19.32
C GLY A 84 9.13 -31.06 -18.57
N ASN A 85 9.63 -30.03 -17.87
CA ASN A 85 10.92 -30.05 -17.19
C ASN A 85 10.85 -30.44 -15.70
N MET A 86 9.64 -30.79 -15.19
CA MET A 86 9.44 -31.09 -13.78
C MET A 86 9.66 -32.58 -13.49
N GLU A 87 10.47 -32.90 -12.48
CA GLU A 87 10.64 -34.24 -11.92
C GLU A 87 9.49 -34.59 -10.95
N PHE A 88 9.04 -33.59 -10.20
CA PHE A 88 7.88 -33.70 -9.31
C PHE A 88 7.09 -32.40 -9.37
N LEU A 89 5.85 -32.48 -9.78
CA LEU A 89 4.91 -31.37 -9.79
C LEU A 89 3.56 -31.83 -9.26
N PHE A 90 3.23 -31.37 -8.07
CA PHE A 90 1.99 -31.79 -7.40
C PHE A 90 1.09 -30.59 -7.13
N LEU A 91 -0.19 -30.68 -7.50
CA LEU A 91 -1.21 -29.72 -7.13
C LEU A 91 -2.11 -30.35 -6.06
N LEU A 92 -1.99 -29.83 -4.83
CA LEU A 92 -2.82 -30.26 -3.69
C LEU A 92 -4.18 -29.58 -3.78
N SER A 93 -5.25 -30.36 -3.88
CA SER A 93 -6.62 -29.85 -3.84
C SER A 93 -7.01 -29.49 -2.41
N LEU A 94 -7.18 -28.19 -2.13
CA LEU A 94 -7.49 -27.68 -0.79
C LEU A 94 -8.97 -27.33 -0.66
N PRO A 95 -9.76 -28.03 0.16
CA PRO A 95 -11.13 -27.63 0.49
C PRO A 95 -11.14 -26.28 1.26
N HIS A 96 -12.02 -25.37 0.86
CA HIS A 96 -12.14 -24.06 1.50
C HIS A 96 -13.19 -23.98 2.61
N LYS A 97 -13.88 -25.11 2.89
CA LYS A 97 -14.87 -25.23 3.96
C LYS A 97 -14.34 -26.16 5.05
N ASN A 98 -14.83 -25.98 6.26
CA ASN A 98 -14.55 -26.86 7.38
C ASN A 98 -15.76 -27.75 7.68
N THR A 99 -15.86 -28.87 6.97
CA THR A 99 -16.90 -29.89 7.14
C THR A 99 -16.27 -31.29 7.20
N ALA A 100 -16.97 -32.26 7.74
CA ALA A 100 -16.49 -33.65 7.74
C ALA A 100 -16.15 -34.14 6.32
N SER A 101 -16.95 -33.75 5.32
CA SER A 101 -16.67 -34.06 3.92
C SER A 101 -15.38 -33.40 3.41
N SER A 102 -15.09 -32.18 3.84
CA SER A 102 -13.85 -31.47 3.49
C SER A 102 -12.62 -32.14 4.09
N VAL A 103 -12.71 -32.60 5.33
CA VAL A 103 -11.63 -33.38 5.98
C VAL A 103 -11.39 -34.68 5.20
N SER A 104 -12.44 -35.43 4.86
CA SER A 104 -12.31 -36.69 4.08
C SER A 104 -11.79 -36.45 2.65
N LEU A 105 -12.10 -35.29 2.03
CA LEU A 105 -11.54 -34.92 0.73
C LEU A 105 -10.05 -34.66 0.86
N LEU A 106 -9.64 -33.85 1.85
CA LEU A 106 -8.23 -33.55 2.06
C LEU A 106 -7.44 -34.80 2.44
N GLU A 107 -7.98 -35.65 3.29
CA GLU A 107 -7.35 -36.93 3.63
C GLU A 107 -7.01 -37.77 2.38
N ARG A 108 -7.93 -37.89 1.42
CA ARG A 108 -7.67 -38.58 0.15
C ARG A 108 -6.57 -37.89 -0.68
N GLU A 109 -6.54 -36.57 -0.68
CA GLU A 109 -5.47 -35.81 -1.35
C GLU A 109 -4.10 -36.03 -0.69
N LEU A 110 -4.06 -36.15 0.65
CA LEU A 110 -2.82 -36.46 1.37
C LEU A 110 -2.35 -37.90 1.06
N GLN A 111 -3.26 -38.87 0.96
CA GLN A 111 -2.94 -40.22 0.54
C GLN A 111 -2.45 -40.29 -0.92
N ARG A 112 -3.03 -39.48 -1.83
CA ARG A 112 -2.55 -39.35 -3.20
C ARG A 112 -1.11 -38.78 -3.20
N LEU A 113 -0.83 -37.76 -2.37
CA LEU A 113 0.52 -37.23 -2.22
C LEU A 113 1.51 -38.26 -1.69
N GLN A 114 1.13 -39.05 -0.68
CA GLN A 114 1.97 -40.15 -0.16
C GLN A 114 2.29 -41.19 -1.25
N THR A 115 1.32 -41.52 -2.11
CA THR A 115 1.52 -42.44 -3.24
C THR A 115 2.54 -41.87 -4.26
N GLU A 116 2.42 -40.61 -4.61
CA GLU A 116 3.38 -39.93 -5.52
C GLU A 116 4.79 -39.83 -4.91
N LEU A 117 4.88 -39.59 -3.61
CA LEU A 117 6.16 -39.55 -2.90
C LEU A 117 6.82 -40.92 -2.81
N LEU A 118 6.04 -41.99 -2.58
CA LEU A 118 6.53 -43.35 -2.64
C LEU A 118 7.11 -43.68 -4.03
N ALA A 119 6.41 -43.29 -5.08
CA ALA A 119 6.89 -43.49 -6.47
C ALA A 119 8.16 -42.65 -6.77
N LEU A 120 8.27 -41.43 -6.23
CA LEU A 120 9.44 -40.56 -6.41
C LEU A 120 10.67 -41.04 -5.64
N THR A 121 10.48 -41.52 -4.39
CA THR A 121 11.59 -41.80 -3.46
C THR A 121 11.94 -43.28 -3.39
N GLY A 122 10.99 -44.16 -3.65
CA GLY A 122 11.10 -45.59 -3.37
C GLY A 122 10.99 -45.96 -1.87
N GLU A 123 10.80 -44.97 -0.99
CA GLU A 123 10.77 -45.11 0.46
C GLU A 123 9.32 -45.20 0.96
N ASN A 124 9.09 -46.00 2.02
CA ASN A 124 7.79 -46.06 2.67
C ASN A 124 7.58 -44.89 3.64
N PHE A 125 6.34 -44.43 3.75
CA PHE A 125 5.96 -43.41 4.71
C PHE A 125 6.26 -43.82 6.15
N ASN A 126 6.96 -42.99 6.89
CA ASN A 126 7.25 -43.17 8.31
C ASN A 126 6.33 -42.28 9.16
N PRO A 127 5.29 -42.79 9.80
CA PRO A 127 4.32 -42.03 10.59
C PRO A 127 4.95 -41.39 11.83
N ASP A 128 5.98 -41.96 12.43
CA ASP A 128 6.62 -41.42 13.64
C ASP A 128 7.44 -40.17 13.31
N LYS A 129 8.14 -40.19 12.17
CA LYS A 129 8.87 -39.00 11.68
C LYS A 129 7.90 -37.85 11.36
N ALA A 130 6.79 -38.16 10.68
CA ALA A 130 5.77 -37.17 10.34
C ALA A 130 5.12 -36.58 11.61
N LEU A 131 4.80 -37.43 12.59
CA LEU A 131 4.26 -36.99 13.89
C LEU A 131 5.26 -36.12 14.68
N HIS A 132 6.54 -36.49 14.66
CA HIS A 132 7.59 -35.71 15.27
C HIS A 132 7.71 -34.32 14.64
N ALA A 133 7.70 -34.27 13.32
CA ALA A 133 7.72 -32.99 12.57
C ALA A 133 6.49 -32.12 12.90
N TRP A 134 5.30 -32.73 13.04
CA TRP A 134 4.10 -32.01 13.45
C TRP A 134 4.26 -31.38 14.85
N LYS A 135 4.68 -32.16 15.84
CA LYS A 135 4.90 -31.70 17.21
C LYS A 135 6.01 -30.62 17.28
N SER A 136 7.06 -30.75 16.47
CA SER A 136 8.13 -29.74 16.38
C SER A 136 7.65 -28.45 15.74
N GLY A 137 6.88 -28.54 14.64
CA GLY A 137 6.32 -27.38 13.96
C GLY A 137 5.38 -26.55 14.83
N ILE A 138 4.63 -27.17 15.74
CA ILE A 138 3.81 -26.44 16.72
C ILE A 138 4.71 -25.63 17.65
N ARG A 139 5.73 -26.26 18.25
CA ARG A 139 6.67 -25.57 19.16
C ARG A 139 7.41 -24.41 18.49
N GLU A 140 7.84 -24.61 17.25
CA GLU A 140 8.47 -23.54 16.46
C GLU A 140 7.51 -22.36 16.22
N ALA A 141 6.25 -22.66 15.89
CA ALA A 141 5.24 -21.63 15.67
C ALA A 141 4.88 -20.86 16.95
N GLU A 142 4.85 -21.53 18.11
CA GLU A 142 4.65 -20.90 19.41
C GLU A 142 5.82 -19.96 19.75
N GLN A 143 7.07 -20.37 19.51
CA GLN A 143 8.26 -19.54 19.71
C GLN A 143 8.31 -18.33 18.77
N GLN A 144 7.74 -18.43 17.57
CA GLN A 144 7.64 -17.33 16.60
C GLN A 144 6.46 -16.38 16.88
N THR A 145 5.59 -16.72 17.84
CA THR A 145 4.46 -15.86 18.20
C THR A 145 4.93 -14.68 19.02
N ILE A 146 4.67 -13.48 18.52
CA ILE A 146 5.00 -12.23 19.18
C ILE A 146 3.94 -11.93 20.24
N THR A 147 4.35 -11.73 21.49
CA THR A 147 3.46 -11.44 22.63
C THR A 147 3.57 -10.01 23.14
N GLU A 148 4.54 -9.25 22.63
CA GLU A 148 4.73 -7.83 22.88
C GLU A 148 4.01 -6.99 21.84
N PRO A 149 3.87 -5.66 22.04
CA PRO A 149 3.26 -4.78 21.04
C PRO A 149 3.91 -4.93 19.67
N HIS A 150 3.10 -5.20 18.65
CA HIS A 150 3.59 -5.51 17.31
C HIS A 150 2.63 -5.03 16.20
N VAL A 151 3.12 -5.02 14.97
CA VAL A 151 2.31 -4.80 13.78
C VAL A 151 1.96 -6.15 13.16
N ARG A 152 0.70 -6.32 12.84
CA ARG A 152 0.21 -7.53 12.20
C ARG A 152 0.18 -7.37 10.67
N LEU A 153 0.88 -8.24 9.96
CA LEU A 153 0.86 -8.29 8.49
C LEU A 153 -0.05 -9.43 8.03
N ILE A 154 -1.09 -9.12 7.27
CA ILE A 154 -2.09 -10.08 6.79
C ILE A 154 -2.32 -9.95 5.29
N GLY A 155 -3.02 -10.88 4.69
CA GLY A 155 -3.43 -10.82 3.28
C GLY A 155 -2.65 -11.77 2.38
N ALA A 156 -2.27 -11.28 1.20
CA ALA A 156 -1.51 -12.04 0.20
C ALA A 156 -0.05 -12.24 0.66
N HIS A 157 0.68 -13.09 -0.07
CA HIS A 157 2.09 -13.34 0.18
C HIS A 157 2.87 -12.04 0.38
N GLY A 158 3.44 -11.83 1.57
CA GLY A 158 4.25 -10.67 1.90
C GLY A 158 5.72 -10.88 1.58
N GLY A 159 6.21 -12.06 1.88
CA GLY A 159 7.62 -12.43 1.72
C GLY A 159 8.55 -11.74 2.72
N THR A 160 9.80 -12.16 2.71
CA THR A 160 10.86 -11.61 3.55
C THR A 160 11.11 -10.14 3.23
N LEU A 161 11.13 -9.79 1.95
CA LEU A 161 11.39 -8.42 1.48
C LEU A 161 10.41 -7.38 2.04
N LEU A 162 9.11 -7.67 2.01
CA LEU A 162 8.11 -6.74 2.55
C LEU A 162 8.19 -6.65 4.08
N LYS A 163 8.39 -7.78 4.75
CA LYS A 163 8.53 -7.82 6.21
C LYS A 163 9.73 -6.98 6.66
N GLU A 164 10.91 -7.20 6.08
CA GLU A 164 12.12 -6.44 6.39
C GLU A 164 11.94 -4.94 6.10
N MET A 165 11.28 -4.58 4.99
CA MET A 165 10.98 -3.18 4.66
C MET A 165 10.11 -2.52 5.73
N ILE A 166 9.14 -3.23 6.29
CA ILE A 166 8.29 -2.72 7.37
C ILE A 166 9.12 -2.56 8.65
N GLU A 167 9.90 -3.59 9.04
CA GLU A 167 10.72 -3.60 10.25
C GLU A 167 11.83 -2.53 10.23
N GLN A 168 12.38 -2.21 9.07
CA GLN A 168 13.35 -1.12 8.91
C GLN A 168 12.75 0.28 9.13
N ARG A 169 11.45 0.43 8.92
CA ARG A 169 10.74 1.72 9.01
C ARG A 169 9.98 1.91 10.32
N MET A 170 9.79 0.85 11.09
CA MET A 170 9.09 0.89 12.37
C MET A 170 9.90 0.16 13.45
N PRO A 171 10.05 0.73 14.64
CA PRO A 171 10.72 0.06 15.77
C PRO A 171 9.80 -0.96 16.48
N LEU A 172 8.97 -1.66 15.71
CA LEU A 172 8.04 -2.67 16.19
C LEU A 172 8.22 -3.97 15.41
N PRO A 173 8.20 -5.13 16.06
CA PRO A 173 8.26 -6.40 15.35
C PRO A 173 7.02 -6.63 14.50
N VAL A 174 7.16 -7.42 13.44
CA VAL A 174 6.08 -7.74 12.49
C VAL A 174 5.67 -9.19 12.61
N GLN A 175 4.44 -9.43 13.02
CA GLN A 175 3.84 -10.76 12.99
C GLN A 175 3.26 -11.06 11.61
N ASP A 176 3.91 -11.96 10.86
CA ASP A 176 3.45 -12.37 9.53
C ASP A 176 2.35 -13.44 9.61
N ASP A 177 1.11 -13.02 9.41
CA ASP A 177 -0.09 -13.87 9.29
C ASP A 177 -0.62 -13.92 7.84
N THR A 178 0.19 -13.58 6.84
CA THR A 178 -0.17 -13.66 5.41
C THR A 178 -0.48 -15.10 4.97
N CYS A 179 -0.89 -15.26 3.72
CA CYS A 179 -1.19 -16.60 3.17
C CYS A 179 0.04 -17.53 3.12
N THR A 180 1.24 -17.00 3.21
CA THR A 180 2.51 -17.73 3.31
C THR A 180 3.22 -17.52 4.64
N GLY A 181 2.63 -16.78 5.56
CA GLY A 181 3.21 -16.44 6.85
C GLY A 181 3.16 -17.60 7.88
N ARG A 182 3.00 -17.23 9.13
CA ARG A 182 2.98 -18.14 10.28
C ARG A 182 2.00 -19.31 10.07
N ARG A 183 2.45 -20.50 10.41
CA ARG A 183 1.70 -21.75 10.27
C ARG A 183 1.61 -22.45 11.61
N MET A 184 0.41 -22.53 12.16
CA MET A 184 0.16 -23.02 13.51
C MET A 184 -0.93 -24.10 13.45
N LEU A 185 -0.53 -25.36 13.44
CA LEU A 185 -1.45 -26.50 13.40
C LEU A 185 -2.13 -26.71 14.74
N MET A 186 -3.31 -27.32 14.70
CA MET A 186 -3.96 -27.86 15.89
C MET A 186 -3.07 -28.91 16.57
N PRO A 187 -3.21 -29.14 17.89
CA PRO A 187 -2.41 -30.11 18.63
C PRO A 187 -2.38 -31.50 17.98
N ALA A 188 -1.19 -32.11 17.97
CA ALA A 188 -0.99 -33.45 17.41
C ALA A 188 -1.52 -34.53 18.38
N PRO A 189 -2.09 -35.62 17.85
CA PRO A 189 -2.50 -36.78 18.63
C PRO A 189 -1.27 -37.58 19.15
N GLU A 190 -1.51 -38.62 19.89
CA GLU A 190 -0.43 -39.52 20.37
C GLU A 190 0.24 -40.31 19.23
N CYS A 191 -0.55 -40.76 18.24
CA CYS A 191 -0.07 -41.44 17.05
C CYS A 191 -0.57 -40.75 15.78
N TRP A 192 0.15 -40.96 14.66
CA TRP A 192 -0.24 -40.41 13.37
C TRP A 192 -1.58 -40.97 12.89
N ALA A 193 -2.41 -40.09 12.35
CA ALA A 193 -3.63 -40.44 11.62
C ALA A 193 -3.88 -39.39 10.54
N ASP A 194 -4.03 -39.80 9.28
CA ASP A 194 -4.23 -38.90 8.14
C ASP A 194 -5.46 -38.00 8.32
N THR A 195 -6.56 -38.55 8.87
CA THR A 195 -7.78 -37.78 9.15
C THR A 195 -7.54 -36.69 10.20
N ALA A 196 -6.80 -37.00 11.28
CA ALA A 196 -6.46 -36.04 12.31
C ALA A 196 -5.55 -34.93 11.75
N TYR A 197 -4.58 -35.31 10.91
CA TYR A 197 -3.69 -34.36 10.26
C TYR A 197 -4.42 -33.47 9.23
N ALA A 198 -5.31 -34.05 8.41
CA ALA A 198 -6.15 -33.29 7.49
C ALA A 198 -7.04 -32.28 8.24
N SER A 199 -7.62 -32.68 9.36
CA SER A 199 -8.39 -31.80 10.23
C SER A 199 -7.54 -30.68 10.82
N ALA A 200 -6.34 -30.99 11.33
CA ALA A 200 -5.43 -30.00 11.89
C ALA A 200 -4.94 -29.00 10.84
N LEU A 201 -4.67 -29.48 9.62
CA LEU A 201 -4.23 -28.62 8.51
C LEU A 201 -5.33 -27.65 8.08
N LEU A 202 -6.59 -28.10 7.99
CA LEU A 202 -7.72 -27.23 7.68
C LEU A 202 -7.99 -26.22 8.79
N ASN A 203 -7.92 -26.62 10.03
CA ASN A 203 -8.26 -25.82 11.20
C ASN A 203 -7.04 -25.09 11.83
N GLN A 204 -5.96 -24.92 11.07
CA GLN A 204 -4.79 -24.23 11.61
C GLN A 204 -5.16 -22.82 12.08
N HIS A 205 -4.58 -22.43 13.23
CA HIS A 205 -4.72 -21.11 13.80
C HIS A 205 -4.23 -20.04 12.83
N ARG A 206 -4.91 -18.89 12.79
CA ARG A 206 -4.70 -17.82 11.80
C ARG A 206 -4.85 -18.37 10.36
N SER A 207 -6.01 -18.92 10.09
CA SER A 207 -6.33 -19.46 8.76
C SER A 207 -6.22 -18.40 7.66
N CYS A 208 -5.95 -18.83 6.43
CA CYS A 208 -5.88 -17.96 5.28
C CYS A 208 -7.22 -17.25 5.03
N MET A 209 -7.17 -15.98 4.65
CA MET A 209 -8.35 -15.19 4.30
C MET A 209 -9.18 -15.78 3.13
N ARG A 210 -8.64 -16.70 2.36
CA ARG A 210 -9.36 -17.43 1.30
C ARG A 210 -10.25 -18.57 1.82
N MET A 211 -10.08 -18.95 3.08
CA MET A 211 -10.91 -19.98 3.69
C MET A 211 -12.28 -19.41 4.07
N GLN A 212 -13.35 -20.11 3.73
CA GLN A 212 -14.73 -19.66 3.97
C GLN A 212 -15.14 -19.68 5.44
N PHE A 213 -14.37 -20.39 6.27
CA PHE A 213 -14.60 -20.56 7.71
C PHE A 213 -13.46 -19.96 8.55
N ARG A 214 -12.82 -18.94 8.08
CA ARG A 214 -11.64 -18.40 8.77
C ARG A 214 -11.92 -18.16 10.27
N ILE A 215 -10.98 -18.63 11.11
CA ILE A 215 -10.99 -18.39 12.55
C ILE A 215 -10.29 -17.05 12.76
N GLU A 216 -11.05 -16.06 13.19
CA GLU A 216 -10.51 -14.78 13.65
C GLU A 216 -10.39 -14.83 15.17
N GLU A 217 -9.17 -14.75 15.67
CA GLU A 217 -8.93 -14.53 17.07
C GLU A 217 -8.48 -13.10 17.28
N PRO A 218 -8.95 -12.43 18.34
CA PRO A 218 -8.46 -11.13 18.73
C PRO A 218 -6.94 -11.19 18.91
N ASP A 219 -6.27 -10.09 18.60
CA ASP A 219 -4.87 -9.90 18.85
C ASP A 219 -4.70 -8.59 19.60
N ASP A 220 -4.91 -8.67 20.91
CA ASP A 220 -4.92 -7.50 21.80
C ASP A 220 -3.54 -6.82 21.93
N THR A 221 -2.49 -7.48 21.44
CA THR A 221 -1.13 -6.93 21.39
C THR A 221 -0.79 -6.28 20.05
N ALA A 222 -1.62 -6.46 19.01
CA ALA A 222 -1.43 -5.78 17.74
C ALA A 222 -1.83 -4.31 17.85
N VAL A 223 -0.87 -3.40 17.64
CA VAL A 223 -1.10 -1.93 17.66
C VAL A 223 -1.62 -1.40 16.33
N GLY A 224 -1.57 -2.20 15.29
CA GLY A 224 -2.12 -1.89 13.97
C GLY A 224 -1.95 -3.04 12.99
N THR A 225 -2.69 -2.98 11.90
CA THR A 225 -2.73 -4.06 10.90
C THR A 225 -2.38 -3.54 9.52
N ILE A 226 -1.45 -4.21 8.84
CA ILE A 226 -1.12 -3.99 7.43
C ILE A 226 -1.74 -5.12 6.61
N CYS A 227 -2.65 -4.77 5.69
CA CYS A 227 -3.25 -5.72 4.75
C CYS A 227 -2.52 -5.64 3.41
N HIS A 228 -1.75 -6.68 3.10
CA HIS A 228 -1.05 -6.78 1.84
C HIS A 228 -1.94 -7.37 0.75
N THR A 229 -1.96 -6.71 -0.41
CA THR A 229 -2.58 -7.19 -1.63
C THR A 229 -1.55 -7.22 -2.76
N ILE A 230 -1.79 -8.05 -3.76
CA ILE A 230 -0.91 -8.16 -4.93
C ILE A 230 -1.65 -7.60 -6.15
N LYS A 231 -0.94 -6.87 -7.00
CA LYS A 231 -1.48 -6.33 -8.24
C LYS A 231 -2.15 -7.42 -9.09
N PHE A 232 -3.36 -7.16 -9.54
CA PHE A 232 -4.25 -8.11 -10.23
C PHE A 232 -4.76 -9.28 -9.36
N CYS A 233 -4.63 -9.20 -8.04
CA CYS A 233 -5.28 -10.15 -7.13
C CYS A 233 -6.59 -9.57 -6.59
N ASP A 234 -7.69 -9.81 -7.26
CA ASP A 234 -9.02 -9.28 -6.87
C ASP A 234 -9.47 -9.84 -5.50
N TYR A 235 -9.09 -11.06 -5.19
CA TYR A 235 -9.53 -11.74 -3.98
C TYR A 235 -9.20 -10.96 -2.69
N TYR A 236 -7.96 -10.56 -2.50
CA TYR A 236 -7.57 -9.79 -1.31
C TYR A 236 -8.00 -8.33 -1.36
N GLY A 237 -8.16 -7.76 -2.55
CA GLY A 237 -8.78 -6.45 -2.72
C GLY A 237 -10.21 -6.41 -2.20
N PHE A 238 -11.00 -7.48 -2.48
CA PHE A 238 -12.36 -7.65 -1.99
C PHE A 238 -12.40 -7.91 -0.48
N ALA A 239 -11.54 -8.82 0.01
CA ALA A 239 -11.43 -9.14 1.43
C ALA A 239 -11.07 -7.91 2.30
N TYR A 240 -10.16 -7.05 1.82
CA TYR A 240 -9.80 -5.79 2.49
C TYR A 240 -11.02 -4.89 2.73
N ARG A 241 -11.90 -4.76 1.72
CA ARG A 241 -13.11 -3.94 1.85
C ARG A 241 -14.04 -4.46 2.95
N HIS A 242 -14.15 -5.78 3.05
CA HIS A 242 -14.97 -6.41 4.08
C HIS A 242 -14.39 -6.23 5.49
N MET A 243 -13.08 -6.43 5.64
CA MET A 243 -12.38 -6.24 6.92
C MET A 243 -12.50 -4.81 7.42
N ARG A 244 -12.34 -3.84 6.53
CA ARG A 244 -12.44 -2.43 6.87
C ARG A 244 -13.81 -2.03 7.42
N ALA A 245 -14.88 -2.67 6.95
CA ALA A 245 -16.23 -2.41 7.44
C ALA A 245 -16.47 -2.95 8.86
N GLN A 246 -15.60 -3.82 9.36
CA GLN A 246 -15.78 -4.54 10.63
C GLN A 246 -14.80 -4.14 11.73
N LYS A 247 -13.72 -3.40 11.40
CA LYS A 247 -12.64 -3.12 12.35
C LYS A 247 -12.55 -1.64 12.73
N GLU A 248 -12.42 -1.39 14.03
CA GLU A 248 -12.03 -0.09 14.61
C GLU A 248 -10.50 0.13 14.59
N GLU A 249 -9.70 -0.92 14.33
CA GLU A 249 -8.24 -0.86 14.32
C GLU A 249 -7.69 -0.03 13.15
N THR A 250 -6.56 0.63 13.37
CA THR A 250 -5.80 1.32 12.31
C THR A 250 -5.33 0.30 11.27
N LEU A 251 -5.83 0.43 10.06
CA LEU A 251 -5.64 -0.51 8.96
C LEU A 251 -5.01 0.16 7.75
N LEU A 252 -3.76 -0.23 7.42
CA LEU A 252 -3.09 0.19 6.20
C LEU A 252 -3.27 -0.85 5.09
N LYS A 253 -3.63 -0.43 3.87
CA LYS A 253 -3.55 -1.26 2.67
C LYS A 253 -2.24 -1.01 1.92
N ILE A 254 -1.47 -2.07 1.70
CA ILE A 254 -0.31 -2.08 0.81
C ILE A 254 -0.59 -2.96 -0.40
N GLU A 255 -0.18 -2.52 -1.58
CA GLU A 255 -0.25 -3.29 -2.82
C GLU A 255 1.11 -3.33 -3.50
N THR A 256 1.61 -4.55 -3.75
CA THR A 256 2.87 -4.77 -4.49
C THR A 256 2.62 -5.61 -5.74
N ASP A 257 3.64 -5.70 -6.59
CA ASP A 257 3.70 -6.65 -7.71
C ASP A 257 4.76 -7.75 -7.48
N CYS A 258 5.26 -7.87 -6.25
CA CYS A 258 6.33 -8.79 -5.86
C CYS A 258 7.70 -8.50 -6.50
N THR A 259 7.93 -7.26 -6.96
CA THR A 259 9.26 -6.79 -7.40
C THR A 259 9.82 -5.72 -6.48
N PRO A 260 11.15 -5.53 -6.40
CA PRO A 260 11.77 -4.48 -5.58
C PRO A 260 11.50 -3.05 -6.07
N GLN A 261 10.96 -2.87 -7.27
CA GLN A 261 10.90 -1.57 -7.97
C GLN A 261 9.96 -0.52 -7.38
N SER A 262 9.07 -0.89 -6.46
CA SER A 262 8.03 0.01 -5.90
C SER A 262 8.37 0.55 -4.51
N SER A 263 9.64 0.55 -4.08
CA SER A 263 10.02 0.80 -2.67
C SER A 263 9.66 2.21 -2.17
N GLY A 264 9.92 3.28 -2.93
CA GLY A 264 9.74 4.66 -2.44
C GLY A 264 8.32 5.02 -2.00
N GLN A 265 7.32 4.60 -2.77
CA GLN A 265 5.91 4.83 -2.45
C GLN A 265 5.43 3.97 -1.27
N LEU A 266 5.96 2.75 -1.15
CA LEU A 266 5.68 1.88 -0.02
C LEU A 266 6.26 2.46 1.27
N HIS A 267 7.47 3.03 1.22
CA HIS A 267 8.12 3.69 2.34
C HIS A 267 7.24 4.81 2.92
N THR A 268 6.76 5.73 2.06
CA THR A 268 5.88 6.82 2.52
C THR A 268 4.62 6.30 3.21
N ARG A 269 4.01 5.22 2.71
CA ARG A 269 2.81 4.62 3.33
C ARG A 269 3.10 3.94 4.66
N ILE A 270 4.23 3.22 4.74
CA ILE A 270 4.66 2.56 5.99
C ILE A 270 5.01 3.61 7.04
N ASP A 271 5.76 4.66 6.68
CA ASP A 271 6.11 5.75 7.59
C ASP A 271 4.87 6.48 8.11
N ALA A 272 3.93 6.83 7.22
CA ALA A 272 2.69 7.48 7.62
C ALA A 272 1.83 6.60 8.54
N PHE A 273 1.82 5.30 8.30
CA PHE A 273 1.16 4.35 9.19
C PHE A 273 1.87 4.27 10.55
N ALA A 274 3.21 4.21 10.57
CA ALA A 274 4.00 4.22 11.79
C ALA A 274 3.75 5.49 12.61
N GLU A 275 3.69 6.66 11.97
CA GLU A 275 3.33 7.92 12.62
C GLU A 275 1.90 7.87 13.19
N THR A 276 0.95 7.29 12.46
CA THR A 276 -0.46 7.17 12.89
C THR A 276 -0.63 6.30 14.13
N ILE A 277 0.13 5.21 14.25
CA ILE A 277 0.08 4.31 15.42
C ILE A 277 1.04 4.73 16.55
N GLY A 278 1.68 5.90 16.44
CA GLY A 278 2.62 6.40 17.44
C GLY A 278 3.97 5.68 17.49
N ALA A 279 4.30 4.90 16.46
CA ALA A 279 5.53 4.11 16.33
C ALA A 279 6.54 4.73 15.35
N GLY A 280 6.38 5.98 14.94
CA GLY A 280 7.28 6.65 13.99
C GLY A 280 8.69 6.82 14.55
N ALA A 281 9.70 6.52 13.74
CA ALA A 281 11.11 6.60 14.12
C ALA A 281 11.59 8.03 14.40
N ASN A 282 10.95 9.04 13.83
CA ASN A 282 11.32 10.44 13.95
C ASN A 282 10.47 11.14 15.02
N GLN A 283 10.87 11.04 16.29
CA GLN A 283 10.33 11.93 17.30
C GLN A 283 10.91 13.34 17.08
N ILE A 284 10.10 14.22 16.51
CA ILE A 284 10.45 15.63 16.36
C ILE A 284 10.62 16.21 17.77
N LYS A 285 11.82 16.69 18.11
CA LYS A 285 12.07 17.36 19.38
C LYS A 285 11.20 18.61 19.44
N LYS A 286 10.23 18.59 20.33
CA LYS A 286 9.41 19.78 20.62
C LYS A 286 10.23 20.77 21.42
N SER A 287 10.30 22.02 20.99
CA SER A 287 11.00 23.10 21.68
C SER A 287 10.01 23.89 22.55
N GLU A 288 10.43 24.23 23.78
CA GLU A 288 9.61 25.03 24.70
C GLU A 288 9.81 26.55 24.52
N ASN A 289 10.98 26.97 24.01
CA ASN A 289 11.32 28.39 23.75
C ASN A 289 11.53 28.62 22.27
N ILE A 290 10.42 28.75 21.53
CA ILE A 290 10.41 28.93 20.09
C ILE A 290 10.36 30.41 19.75
N HIS A 291 11.23 30.85 18.82
CA HIS A 291 11.15 32.15 18.14
C HIS A 291 10.60 31.96 16.73
N TYR A 292 11.28 31.13 15.94
CA TYR A 292 10.89 30.84 14.56
C TYR A 292 11.10 29.36 14.20
N ILE A 293 10.16 28.77 13.50
CA ILE A 293 10.27 27.44 12.92
C ILE A 293 10.00 27.52 11.43
N ALA A 294 10.82 26.84 10.64
CA ALA A 294 10.59 26.66 9.22
C ALA A 294 10.03 25.26 8.93
N GLY A 295 9.01 25.21 8.06
CA GLY A 295 8.53 24.02 7.42
C GLY A 295 8.81 24.06 5.94
N VAL A 296 9.32 22.96 5.37
CA VAL A 296 9.62 22.85 3.94
C VAL A 296 8.96 21.60 3.38
N ASP A 297 8.08 21.79 2.40
CA ASP A 297 7.46 20.71 1.64
C ASP A 297 8.15 20.57 0.28
N SER A 298 8.95 19.53 0.14
CA SER A 298 9.67 19.22 -1.10
C SER A 298 8.84 18.30 -1.99
N GLY A 299 7.84 18.86 -2.68
CA GLY A 299 6.97 18.15 -3.59
C GLY A 299 7.63 17.84 -4.94
N SER A 300 6.93 17.07 -5.76
CA SER A 300 7.43 16.66 -7.09
C SER A 300 7.41 17.76 -8.16
N THR A 301 6.61 18.80 -7.97
CA THR A 301 6.39 19.91 -8.92
C THR A 301 6.82 21.24 -8.32
N SER A 302 6.37 21.53 -7.09
CA SER A 302 6.78 22.71 -6.31
C SER A 302 7.48 22.29 -5.03
N THR A 303 8.28 23.21 -4.51
CA THR A 303 8.86 23.16 -3.17
C THR A 303 8.40 24.41 -2.44
N ASP A 304 7.72 24.21 -1.33
CA ASP A 304 7.04 25.22 -0.58
C ASP A 304 7.72 25.38 0.79
N ALA A 305 8.01 26.63 1.19
CA ALA A 305 8.62 26.91 2.49
C ALA A 305 7.80 27.95 3.25
N VAL A 306 7.63 27.70 4.55
CA VAL A 306 6.91 28.60 5.47
C VAL A 306 7.74 28.82 6.72
N ILE A 307 7.78 30.05 7.23
CA ILE A 307 8.35 30.37 8.54
C ILE A 307 7.21 30.83 9.46
N LEU A 308 7.07 30.16 10.59
CA LEU A 308 6.11 30.49 11.64
C LEU A 308 6.81 31.13 12.84
N ASP A 309 6.16 32.12 13.45
CA ASP A 309 6.57 32.71 14.73
C ASP A 309 6.06 31.87 15.93
N ARG A 310 6.39 32.29 17.15
CA ARG A 310 5.97 31.66 18.39
C ARG A 310 4.44 31.61 18.60
N GLU A 311 3.69 32.52 17.99
CA GLU A 311 2.23 32.55 17.96
C GLU A 311 1.64 31.67 16.84
N LYS A 312 2.50 30.92 16.13
CA LYS A 312 2.17 30.09 14.96
C LYS A 312 1.65 30.88 13.78
N LYS A 313 1.94 32.19 13.67
CA LYS A 313 1.58 33.03 12.52
C LYS A 313 2.63 32.90 11.43
N ILE A 314 2.18 32.96 10.18
CA ILE A 314 3.05 32.96 9.01
C ILE A 314 3.79 34.32 8.94
N VAL A 315 5.10 34.27 9.11
CA VAL A 315 6.01 35.41 8.95
C VAL A 315 6.43 35.58 7.49
N SER A 316 6.72 34.45 6.84
CA SER A 316 7.10 34.40 5.44
C SER A 316 6.67 33.10 4.81
N SER A 317 6.38 33.10 3.52
CA SER A 317 6.10 31.92 2.72
C SER A 317 6.56 32.07 1.29
N VAL A 318 7.04 31.00 0.70
CA VAL A 318 7.55 30.94 -0.67
C VAL A 318 7.13 29.64 -1.35
N ILE A 319 6.76 29.74 -2.61
CA ILE A 319 6.45 28.61 -3.47
C ILE A 319 7.37 28.68 -4.69
N LEU A 320 8.23 27.69 -4.89
CA LEU A 320 9.15 27.62 -6.02
C LEU A 320 8.98 26.31 -6.79
N PRO A 321 9.28 26.29 -8.10
CA PRO A 321 9.41 25.04 -8.83
C PRO A 321 10.53 24.16 -8.21
N THR A 322 10.28 22.87 -8.00
CA THR A 322 11.27 21.93 -7.42
C THR A 322 12.49 21.77 -8.34
N GLY A 323 12.30 21.86 -9.66
CA GLY A 323 13.40 21.69 -10.62
C GLY A 323 13.92 20.25 -10.68
N ALA A 324 15.22 20.08 -11.00
CA ALA A 324 15.83 18.76 -11.23
C ALA A 324 16.33 18.07 -9.95
N GLY A 325 16.26 18.72 -8.77
CA GLY A 325 16.78 18.14 -7.53
C GLY A 325 16.01 18.61 -6.30
N ALA A 326 15.42 17.68 -5.57
CA ALA A 326 14.60 17.95 -4.39
C ALA A 326 15.38 18.70 -3.28
N ALA A 327 16.61 18.28 -2.99
CA ALA A 327 17.46 18.91 -1.98
C ALA A 327 17.78 20.38 -2.34
N SER A 328 18.23 20.63 -3.58
CA SER A 328 18.52 21.98 -4.05
C SER A 328 17.28 22.88 -4.11
N GLY A 329 16.11 22.30 -4.44
CA GLY A 329 14.83 23.02 -4.40
C GLY A 329 14.46 23.45 -2.99
N ALA A 330 14.61 22.55 -2.01
CA ALA A 330 14.34 22.83 -0.60
C ALA A 330 15.26 23.91 -0.01
N GLU A 331 16.56 23.83 -0.31
CA GLU A 331 17.53 24.85 0.11
C GLU A 331 17.20 26.25 -0.45
N LYS A 332 16.84 26.33 -1.73
CA LYS A 332 16.44 27.58 -2.38
C LYS A 332 15.14 28.15 -1.79
N ALA A 333 14.15 27.30 -1.56
CA ALA A 333 12.88 27.74 -0.99
C ALA A 333 13.06 28.25 0.44
N LEU A 334 13.85 27.56 1.26
CA LEU A 334 14.16 27.98 2.62
C LEU A 334 14.96 29.32 2.62
N ALA A 335 15.97 29.43 1.77
CA ALA A 335 16.77 30.67 1.65
C ALA A 335 15.91 31.87 1.22
N ALA A 336 15.03 31.71 0.24
CA ALA A 336 14.11 32.72 -0.21
C ALA A 336 13.09 33.14 0.88
N ALA A 337 12.62 32.16 1.67
CA ALA A 337 11.70 32.42 2.80
C ALA A 337 12.42 33.23 3.91
N LEU A 338 13.67 32.86 4.23
CA LEU A 338 14.51 33.59 5.19
C LEU A 338 14.80 35.03 4.72
N GLU A 339 15.19 35.22 3.46
CA GLU A 339 15.43 36.54 2.87
C GLU A 339 14.17 37.39 2.94
N SER A 340 13.02 36.86 2.58
CA SER A 340 11.72 37.56 2.65
C SER A 340 11.34 37.97 4.07
N ALA A 341 11.72 37.17 5.07
CA ALA A 341 11.50 37.47 6.50
C ALA A 341 12.55 38.40 7.11
N GLY A 342 13.69 38.63 6.43
CA GLY A 342 14.85 39.34 6.99
C GLY A 342 15.57 38.53 8.09
N LEU A 343 15.43 37.20 8.06
CA LEU A 343 15.99 36.26 9.03
C LEU A 343 17.19 35.50 8.45
N LYS A 344 17.99 34.95 9.36
CA LYS A 344 19.08 34.01 9.03
C LYS A 344 18.77 32.61 9.52
N ARG A 345 19.53 31.59 9.06
CA ARG A 345 19.35 30.22 9.50
C ARG A 345 19.50 30.07 11.02
N GLU A 346 20.39 30.86 11.63
CA GLU A 346 20.66 30.83 13.08
C GLU A 346 19.48 31.38 13.91
N ASP A 347 18.56 32.12 13.30
CA ASP A 347 17.35 32.61 13.98
C ASP A 347 16.24 31.56 14.07
N LEU A 348 16.38 30.46 13.32
CA LEU A 348 15.43 29.35 13.35
C LEU A 348 15.78 28.34 14.45
N ASP A 349 14.81 28.01 15.28
CA ASP A 349 14.92 26.98 16.32
C ASP A 349 14.85 25.56 15.74
N ALA A 350 14.12 25.39 14.63
CA ALA A 350 14.07 24.13 13.90
C ALA A 350 13.66 24.32 12.42
N VAL A 351 14.08 23.38 11.60
CA VAL A 351 13.61 23.16 10.22
C VAL A 351 13.04 21.77 10.10
N VAL A 352 11.78 21.65 9.76
CA VAL A 352 11.09 20.37 9.54
C VAL A 352 10.76 20.22 8.07
N THR A 353 11.10 19.06 7.50
CA THR A 353 10.89 18.77 6.08
C THR A 353 9.81 17.72 5.88
N THR A 354 9.10 17.84 4.75
CA THR A 354 8.12 16.86 4.28
C THR A 354 8.19 16.71 2.76
N GLY A 355 7.32 15.89 2.19
CA GLY A 355 7.28 15.57 0.77
C GLY A 355 8.23 14.44 0.36
N TYR A 356 8.32 14.17 -0.95
CA TYR A 356 9.17 13.09 -1.48
C TYR A 356 10.66 13.31 -1.24
N GLY A 357 11.09 14.57 -1.17
CA GLY A 357 12.49 14.95 -0.95
C GLY A 357 12.91 15.04 0.51
N ARG A 358 12.05 14.79 1.47
CA ARG A 358 12.27 15.04 2.90
C ARG A 358 13.55 14.44 3.49
N GLU A 359 13.95 13.28 3.02
CA GLU A 359 15.14 12.55 3.54
C GLU A 359 16.46 13.04 2.92
N THR A 360 16.40 13.82 1.82
CA THR A 360 17.58 14.28 1.08
C THR A 360 18.00 15.70 1.45
N VAL A 361 17.21 16.41 2.26
CA VAL A 361 17.47 17.80 2.65
C VAL A 361 18.43 17.87 3.83
N GLY A 362 19.70 18.12 3.55
CA GLY A 362 20.77 18.15 4.57
C GLY A 362 20.66 19.24 5.65
N LEU A 363 19.73 20.19 5.51
CA LEU A 363 19.48 21.28 6.47
C LEU A 363 18.33 21.00 7.44
N SER A 364 17.73 19.80 7.38
CA SER A 364 16.56 19.43 8.18
C SER A 364 16.97 18.94 9.57
N ASP A 365 16.36 19.49 10.60
CA ASP A 365 16.50 19.01 11.98
C ASP A 365 15.59 17.80 12.25
N ALA A 366 14.49 17.69 11.50
CA ALA A 366 13.56 16.56 11.55
C ALA A 366 12.75 16.47 10.24
N SER A 367 12.15 15.31 9.99
CA SER A 367 11.24 15.10 8.87
C SER A 367 9.98 14.34 9.32
N ALA A 368 8.87 14.60 8.62
CA ALA A 368 7.62 13.88 8.79
C ALA A 368 6.99 13.57 7.43
N THR A 369 6.06 12.63 7.39
CA THR A 369 5.35 12.32 6.15
C THR A 369 4.41 13.46 5.75
N GLU A 370 4.21 13.60 4.46
CA GLU A 370 3.23 14.55 3.92
C GLU A 370 1.80 14.28 4.43
N ILE A 371 1.47 13.05 4.76
CA ILE A 371 0.17 12.68 5.34
C ILE A 371 -0.03 13.38 6.69
N THR A 372 0.93 13.26 7.59
CA THR A 372 0.89 13.90 8.92
C THR A 372 0.97 15.41 8.81
N CYS A 373 1.81 15.92 7.92
CA CYS A 373 1.94 17.37 7.71
C CYS A 373 0.66 18.00 7.14
N HIS A 374 0.07 17.41 6.09
CA HIS A 374 -1.21 17.89 5.55
C HIS A 374 -2.34 17.80 6.57
N ALA A 375 -2.38 16.77 7.42
CA ALA A 375 -3.35 16.65 8.50
C ALA A 375 -3.25 17.82 9.48
N LYS A 376 -2.05 18.11 9.97
CA LYS A 376 -1.80 19.21 10.93
C LYS A 376 -2.01 20.59 10.32
N GLY A 377 -1.51 20.80 9.10
CA GLY A 377 -1.71 22.06 8.37
C GLY A 377 -3.18 22.32 8.05
N ALA A 378 -3.91 21.32 7.61
CA ALA A 378 -5.33 21.41 7.30
C ALA A 378 -6.17 21.73 8.55
N HIS A 379 -5.89 21.08 9.67
CA HIS A 379 -6.57 21.37 10.94
C HIS A 379 -6.27 22.79 11.44
N TYR A 380 -5.04 23.27 11.26
CA TYR A 380 -4.68 24.66 11.58
C TYR A 380 -5.43 25.67 10.70
N LEU A 381 -5.54 25.40 9.39
CA LEU A 381 -6.23 26.29 8.44
C LEU A 381 -7.75 26.21 8.53
N PHE A 382 -8.29 25.07 8.95
CA PHE A 382 -9.72 24.81 9.10
C PHE A 382 -9.96 23.81 10.25
N PRO A 383 -10.11 24.28 11.51
CA PRO A 383 -10.23 23.41 12.69
C PRO A 383 -11.39 22.40 12.66
N ASP A 384 -12.45 22.72 11.93
CA ASP A 384 -13.60 21.83 11.78
C ASP A 384 -13.36 20.70 10.79
N ALA A 385 -12.25 20.69 10.06
CA ALA A 385 -11.94 19.67 9.06
C ALA A 385 -12.00 18.26 9.66
N ARG A 386 -12.57 17.31 8.90
CA ARG A 386 -12.57 15.87 9.20
C ARG A 386 -11.98 15.06 8.06
N THR A 387 -11.98 15.62 6.85
CA THR A 387 -11.38 14.99 5.68
C THR A 387 -10.57 16.02 4.90
N VAL A 388 -9.28 15.74 4.76
CA VAL A 388 -8.36 16.50 3.91
C VAL A 388 -8.28 15.82 2.55
N ILE A 389 -8.43 16.62 1.49
CA ILE A 389 -8.31 16.19 0.10
C ILE A 389 -7.13 16.94 -0.49
N ASP A 390 -6.00 16.27 -0.62
CA ASP A 390 -4.81 16.84 -1.20
C ASP A 390 -4.63 16.33 -2.62
N ILE A 391 -4.57 17.25 -3.59
CA ILE A 391 -4.28 16.92 -5.00
C ILE A 391 -3.04 17.68 -5.42
N GLY A 392 -1.94 16.94 -5.42
CA GLY A 392 -0.63 17.42 -5.84
C GLY A 392 -0.38 17.30 -7.34
N GLY A 393 0.88 17.49 -7.72
CA GLY A 393 1.32 17.39 -9.12
C GLY A 393 1.29 15.98 -9.67
N GLN A 394 1.68 14.96 -8.89
CA GLN A 394 1.81 13.57 -9.36
C GLN A 394 0.94 12.57 -8.61
N ASP A 395 0.39 12.93 -7.50
CA ASP A 395 -0.45 12.09 -6.66
C ASP A 395 -1.67 12.83 -6.11
N SER A 396 -2.58 12.06 -5.54
CA SER A 396 -3.71 12.60 -4.77
C SER A 396 -3.89 11.77 -3.50
N LYS A 397 -4.19 12.45 -2.42
CA LYS A 397 -4.33 11.89 -1.09
C LYS A 397 -5.66 12.30 -0.48
N VAL A 398 -6.27 11.39 0.25
CA VAL A 398 -7.42 11.69 1.12
C VAL A 398 -7.08 11.20 2.51
N ILE A 399 -7.19 12.09 3.49
CA ILE A 399 -6.76 11.85 4.87
C ILE A 399 -7.96 12.13 5.78
N ARG A 400 -8.36 11.16 6.60
CA ARG A 400 -9.30 11.39 7.71
C ARG A 400 -8.53 11.83 8.93
N ILE A 401 -9.02 12.86 9.58
CA ILE A 401 -8.45 13.41 10.81
C ILE A 401 -9.48 13.45 11.91
N ASP A 402 -9.01 13.36 13.15
CA ASP A 402 -9.81 13.57 14.35
C ASP A 402 -10.00 15.07 14.65
N GLU A 403 -10.68 15.37 15.75
CA GLU A 403 -10.92 16.74 16.23
C GLU A 403 -9.64 17.49 16.63
N ASN A 404 -8.53 16.80 16.80
CA ASN A 404 -7.22 17.35 17.16
C ASN A 404 -6.25 17.42 15.95
N GLY A 405 -6.75 17.11 14.76
CA GLY A 405 -5.94 17.06 13.54
C GLY A 405 -4.96 15.89 13.48
N ASN A 406 -5.19 14.81 14.22
CA ASN A 406 -4.40 13.59 14.10
C ASN A 406 -4.96 12.71 12.99
N VAL A 407 -4.07 12.02 12.30
CA VAL A 407 -4.46 11.09 11.23
C VAL A 407 -5.18 9.89 11.83
N VAL A 408 -6.41 9.66 11.39
CA VAL A 408 -7.19 8.46 11.72
C VAL A 408 -6.97 7.39 10.66
N ASN A 409 -6.98 7.78 9.39
CA ASN A 409 -6.78 6.88 8.26
C ASN A 409 -6.50 7.69 6.99
N PHE A 410 -5.90 7.07 5.98
CA PHE A 410 -5.59 7.74 4.72
C PHE A 410 -5.62 6.78 3.53
N VAL A 411 -5.72 7.35 2.33
CA VAL A 411 -5.59 6.64 1.06
C VAL A 411 -4.89 7.54 0.05
N MET A 412 -4.03 6.95 -0.78
CA MET A 412 -3.28 7.66 -1.81
C MET A 412 -3.53 7.03 -3.18
N ASN A 413 -3.52 7.87 -4.21
CA ASN A 413 -3.35 7.49 -5.60
C ASN A 413 -2.05 8.09 -6.12
N ASP A 414 -1.03 7.28 -6.19
CA ASP A 414 0.35 7.63 -6.55
C ASP A 414 0.85 6.90 -7.82
N LYS A 415 -0.02 6.05 -8.41
CA LYS A 415 0.31 5.23 -9.59
C LYS A 415 -0.31 5.73 -10.89
N CYS A 416 -1.27 6.64 -10.83
CA CYS A 416 -2.00 7.09 -11.99
C CYS A 416 -2.05 8.62 -12.03
N ALA A 417 -1.42 9.20 -13.04
CA ALA A 417 -1.42 10.66 -13.25
C ALA A 417 -2.82 11.23 -13.49
N ALA A 418 -3.74 10.43 -14.03
CA ALA A 418 -5.12 10.85 -14.25
C ALA A 418 -5.82 11.14 -12.90
N GLY A 419 -6.21 12.39 -12.69
CA GLY A 419 -6.74 12.88 -11.41
C GLY A 419 -5.74 13.63 -10.55
N THR A 420 -4.62 14.07 -11.13
CA THR A 420 -3.58 14.89 -10.49
C THR A 420 -3.32 16.18 -11.25
N GLY A 421 -2.53 17.08 -10.69
CA GLY A 421 -2.16 18.34 -11.35
C GLY A 421 -1.44 18.15 -12.68
N ARG A 422 -0.62 17.11 -12.82
CA ARG A 422 0.08 16.79 -14.07
C ARG A 422 -0.87 16.43 -15.21
N PHE A 423 -1.99 15.77 -14.89
CA PHE A 423 -3.04 15.52 -15.88
C PHE A 423 -3.64 16.82 -16.39
N LEU A 424 -3.99 17.75 -15.49
CA LEU A 424 -4.55 19.05 -15.88
C LEU A 424 -3.54 19.90 -16.65
N ASP A 425 -2.27 19.92 -16.24
CA ASP A 425 -1.20 20.64 -16.94
C ASP A 425 -1.00 20.13 -18.39
N MET A 426 -1.07 18.82 -18.58
CA MET A 426 -0.98 18.22 -19.92
C MET A 426 -2.19 18.61 -20.76
N MET A 427 -3.41 18.52 -20.22
CA MET A 427 -4.63 18.90 -20.94
C MET A 427 -4.69 20.39 -21.26
N ALA A 428 -4.23 21.25 -20.35
CA ALA A 428 -4.09 22.68 -20.59
C ALA A 428 -3.17 22.95 -21.80
N LYS A 429 -2.02 22.29 -21.87
CA LYS A 429 -1.11 22.39 -23.03
C LYS A 429 -1.74 21.88 -24.33
N THR A 430 -2.49 20.79 -24.29
CA THR A 430 -3.21 20.25 -25.45
C THR A 430 -4.27 21.23 -25.96
N LEU A 431 -4.90 21.99 -25.06
CA LEU A 431 -5.90 23.01 -25.38
C LEU A 431 -5.27 24.40 -25.62
N GLU A 432 -3.93 24.54 -25.59
CA GLU A 432 -3.18 25.79 -25.72
C GLU A 432 -3.58 26.85 -24.68
N LEU A 433 -3.88 26.41 -23.43
CA LEU A 433 -4.29 27.26 -22.31
C LEU A 433 -3.28 27.17 -21.17
N THR A 434 -3.30 28.20 -20.32
CA THR A 434 -2.69 28.14 -18.98
C THR A 434 -3.66 27.51 -17.98
N LEU A 435 -3.13 27.02 -16.85
CA LEU A 435 -3.96 26.45 -15.77
C LEU A 435 -4.99 27.46 -15.20
N PRO A 436 -4.65 28.75 -15.00
CA PRO A 436 -5.63 29.77 -14.59
C PRO A 436 -6.75 29.96 -15.62
N GLU A 437 -6.43 30.10 -16.92
CA GLU A 437 -7.43 30.22 -17.99
C GLU A 437 -8.34 28.98 -18.05
N MET A 438 -7.75 27.78 -17.90
CA MET A 438 -8.52 26.54 -17.83
C MET A 438 -9.47 26.51 -16.64
N SER A 439 -9.05 27.04 -15.48
CA SER A 439 -9.92 27.13 -14.29
C SER A 439 -11.11 28.04 -14.50
N GLU A 440 -10.91 29.20 -15.13
CA GLU A 440 -11.96 30.19 -15.40
C GLU A 440 -12.95 29.71 -16.47
N LEU A 441 -12.42 29.17 -17.58
CA LEU A 441 -13.24 28.67 -18.68
C LEU A 441 -14.10 27.47 -18.26
N GLY A 442 -13.57 26.57 -17.45
CA GLY A 442 -14.28 25.38 -16.99
C GLY A 442 -15.52 25.64 -16.13
N LEU A 443 -15.74 26.89 -15.70
CA LEU A 443 -16.97 27.33 -15.01
C LEU A 443 -18.06 27.84 -15.98
N GLN A 444 -17.72 28.05 -17.27
CA GLN A 444 -18.58 28.68 -18.26
C GLN A 444 -19.26 27.68 -19.22
N TRP A 445 -19.12 26.40 -18.95
CA TRP A 445 -19.66 25.32 -19.79
C TRP A 445 -21.18 25.39 -19.98
N LYS A 446 -21.65 24.87 -21.10
CA LYS A 446 -23.07 24.87 -21.48
C LYS A 446 -23.59 23.47 -21.77
N ASN A 447 -22.74 22.59 -22.32
CA ASN A 447 -23.09 21.23 -22.66
C ASN A 447 -22.25 20.26 -21.86
N GLU A 448 -22.86 19.18 -21.39
CA GLU A 448 -22.16 18.14 -20.68
C GLU A 448 -21.30 17.31 -21.64
N VAL A 449 -20.02 17.24 -21.38
CA VAL A 449 -19.05 16.40 -22.09
C VAL A 449 -18.48 15.38 -21.12
N THR A 450 -18.49 14.11 -21.51
CA THR A 450 -17.92 13.04 -20.70
C THR A 450 -16.58 12.63 -21.27
N ILE A 451 -15.52 12.70 -20.45
CA ILE A 451 -14.22 12.11 -20.75
C ILE A 451 -14.22 10.68 -20.19
N SER A 452 -14.30 9.70 -21.08
CA SER A 452 -14.50 8.28 -20.73
C SER A 452 -13.21 7.60 -20.30
N SER A 453 -12.07 8.06 -20.80
CA SER A 453 -10.79 7.41 -20.64
C SER A 453 -10.20 7.63 -19.24
N MET A 454 -9.88 6.51 -18.57
CA MET A 454 -9.21 6.55 -17.27
C MET A 454 -7.69 6.75 -17.36
N CYS A 455 -7.09 6.45 -18.49
CA CYS A 455 -5.66 6.63 -18.75
C CYS A 455 -5.41 7.98 -19.39
N THR A 456 -4.39 8.70 -18.90
CA THR A 456 -4.00 10.02 -19.38
C THR A 456 -3.76 10.09 -20.89
N ALA A 457 -3.05 9.11 -21.47
CA ALA A 457 -2.76 9.05 -22.91
C ALA A 457 -4.03 8.87 -23.77
N PHE A 458 -4.98 8.07 -23.31
CA PHE A 458 -6.24 7.90 -24.03
C PHE A 458 -7.17 9.11 -23.85
N ALA A 459 -7.16 9.74 -22.67
CA ALA A 459 -7.91 10.98 -22.44
C ALA A 459 -7.41 12.12 -23.32
N GLU A 460 -6.09 12.23 -23.56
CA GLU A 460 -5.52 13.19 -24.50
C GLU A 460 -6.04 12.98 -25.92
N SER A 461 -6.03 11.74 -26.40
CA SER A 461 -6.58 11.39 -27.72
C SER A 461 -8.08 11.72 -27.84
N GLU A 462 -8.84 11.52 -26.77
CA GLU A 462 -10.27 11.85 -26.70
C GLU A 462 -10.48 13.38 -26.75
N VAL A 463 -9.67 14.17 -26.03
CA VAL A 463 -9.68 15.64 -26.07
C VAL A 463 -9.34 16.15 -27.47
N VAL A 464 -8.30 15.61 -28.11
CA VAL A 464 -7.95 15.97 -29.50
C VAL A 464 -9.11 15.69 -30.47
N SER A 465 -9.82 14.58 -30.30
CA SER A 465 -11.00 14.25 -31.13
C SER A 465 -12.13 15.26 -30.89
N LEU A 466 -12.40 15.62 -29.63
CA LEU A 466 -13.45 16.62 -29.32
C LEU A 466 -13.11 18.00 -29.89
N VAL A 467 -11.84 18.41 -29.85
CA VAL A 467 -11.38 19.65 -30.51
C VAL A 467 -11.59 19.58 -32.04
N ALA A 468 -11.25 18.46 -32.66
CA ALA A 468 -11.47 18.24 -34.08
C ALA A 468 -12.97 18.28 -34.48
N ASP A 469 -13.84 17.87 -33.56
CA ASP A 469 -15.31 17.94 -33.72
C ASP A 469 -15.87 19.33 -33.38
N ASN A 470 -15.04 20.34 -33.18
CA ASN A 470 -15.40 21.71 -32.82
C ASN A 470 -16.22 21.80 -31.51
N THR A 471 -16.00 20.90 -30.55
CA THR A 471 -16.58 21.00 -29.20
C THR A 471 -16.00 22.23 -28.50
N ALA A 472 -16.84 22.99 -27.82
CA ALA A 472 -16.42 24.21 -27.14
C ALA A 472 -15.38 23.90 -26.03
N PRO A 473 -14.27 24.65 -25.93
CA PRO A 473 -13.22 24.38 -24.93
C PRO A 473 -13.75 24.34 -23.50
N GLU A 474 -14.68 25.23 -23.15
CA GLU A 474 -15.33 25.26 -21.83
C GLU A 474 -16.06 23.96 -21.48
N ASP A 475 -16.70 23.30 -22.45
CA ASP A 475 -17.42 22.03 -22.28
C ASP A 475 -16.42 20.88 -22.11
N ILE A 476 -15.31 20.87 -22.88
CA ILE A 476 -14.22 19.89 -22.73
C ILE A 476 -13.58 19.99 -21.35
N ILE A 477 -13.28 21.22 -20.92
CA ILE A 477 -12.64 21.49 -19.61
C ILE A 477 -13.55 21.04 -18.46
N HIS A 478 -14.87 21.30 -18.58
CA HIS A 478 -15.82 20.76 -17.60
C HIS A 478 -15.75 19.25 -17.50
N GLY A 479 -15.73 18.52 -18.63
CA GLY A 479 -15.57 17.07 -18.66
C GLY A 479 -14.28 16.59 -17.98
N LEU A 480 -13.16 17.30 -18.19
CA LEU A 480 -11.88 17.02 -17.52
C LEU A 480 -11.98 17.25 -16.00
N ASN A 481 -12.57 18.36 -15.56
CA ASN A 481 -12.77 18.68 -14.12
C ASN A 481 -13.67 17.62 -13.47
N ALA A 482 -14.76 17.21 -14.13
CA ALA A 482 -15.66 16.16 -13.67
C ALA A 482 -14.98 14.79 -13.55
N SER A 483 -14.04 14.46 -14.47
CA SER A 483 -13.23 13.24 -14.41
C SER A 483 -12.29 13.24 -13.19
N VAL A 484 -11.56 14.34 -12.94
CA VAL A 484 -10.68 14.49 -11.78
C VAL A 484 -11.49 14.39 -10.48
N ALA A 485 -12.58 15.15 -10.38
CA ALA A 485 -13.46 15.14 -9.21
C ALA A 485 -14.09 13.74 -8.97
N GLY A 486 -14.44 13.02 -10.05
CA GLY A 486 -14.98 11.66 -9.97
C GLY A 486 -14.00 10.66 -9.34
N LYS A 487 -12.72 10.72 -9.74
CA LYS A 487 -11.66 9.88 -9.16
C LYS A 487 -11.42 10.21 -7.69
N THR A 488 -11.33 11.50 -7.38
CA THR A 488 -11.12 11.99 -6.01
C THR A 488 -12.29 11.64 -5.10
N SER A 489 -13.55 11.85 -5.55
CA SER A 489 -14.73 11.46 -4.76
C SER A 489 -14.79 9.95 -4.49
N SER A 490 -14.29 9.14 -5.43
CA SER A 490 -14.17 7.69 -5.24
C SER A 490 -13.13 7.33 -4.16
N LEU A 491 -12.02 8.08 -4.06
CA LEU A 491 -11.06 7.96 -2.97
C LEU A 491 -11.68 8.35 -1.63
N VAL A 492 -12.42 9.47 -1.57
CA VAL A 492 -13.13 9.94 -0.37
C VAL A 492 -14.12 8.88 0.11
N LYS A 493 -14.97 8.36 -0.78
CA LYS A 493 -15.93 7.30 -0.47
C LYS A 493 -15.24 6.02 -0.01
N ARG A 494 -14.15 5.63 -0.66
CA ARG A 494 -13.36 4.46 -0.30
C ARG A 494 -12.71 4.61 1.08
N LEU A 495 -12.30 5.81 1.48
CA LEU A 495 -11.78 6.10 2.81
C LEU A 495 -12.91 6.19 3.88
N GLY A 496 -14.16 6.38 3.50
CA GLY A 496 -15.24 6.74 4.39
C GLY A 496 -15.03 8.17 4.91
N GLY A 497 -14.71 9.09 3.98
CA GLY A 497 -14.51 10.50 4.31
C GLY A 497 -15.81 11.13 4.82
N GLU A 498 -15.67 12.02 5.80
CA GLU A 498 -16.75 12.73 6.48
C GLU A 498 -16.64 14.23 6.22
N PRO A 499 -17.77 14.97 6.11
CA PRO A 499 -17.72 16.42 6.13
C PRO A 499 -17.23 16.90 7.52
N ALA A 500 -16.59 18.05 7.70
CA ALA A 500 -16.26 19.06 6.70
C ALA A 500 -15.02 18.71 5.89
N TYR A 501 -15.10 18.97 4.60
CA TYR A 501 -14.01 18.71 3.66
C TYR A 501 -13.15 19.96 3.48
N ILE A 502 -11.82 19.77 3.46
CA ILE A 502 -10.83 20.80 3.09
C ILE A 502 -10.01 20.27 1.92
N MET A 503 -9.79 21.11 0.90
CA MET A 503 -8.93 20.77 -0.23
C MET A 503 -7.62 21.55 -0.17
N THR A 504 -6.51 20.84 -0.40
CA THR A 504 -5.13 21.34 -0.38
C THR A 504 -4.39 20.93 -1.65
N GLY A 505 -3.15 21.39 -1.78
CA GLY A 505 -2.33 21.14 -2.97
C GLY A 505 -2.60 22.10 -4.12
N GLY A 506 -1.81 21.99 -5.19
CA GLY A 506 -1.87 22.92 -6.32
C GLY A 506 -3.19 22.90 -7.08
N VAL A 507 -3.88 21.75 -7.15
CA VAL A 507 -5.17 21.62 -7.85
C VAL A 507 -6.32 22.30 -7.10
N ALA A 508 -6.17 22.60 -5.83
CA ALA A 508 -7.15 23.38 -5.05
C ALA A 508 -7.41 24.78 -5.65
N GLN A 509 -6.50 25.30 -6.47
CA GLN A 509 -6.68 26.56 -7.20
C GLN A 509 -7.63 26.46 -8.40
N ASN A 510 -7.91 25.24 -8.89
CA ASN A 510 -8.86 25.03 -9.99
C ASN A 510 -10.30 25.01 -9.46
N GLN A 511 -11.01 26.12 -9.59
CA GLN A 511 -12.38 26.29 -9.09
C GLN A 511 -13.39 25.32 -9.73
N GLY A 512 -13.16 24.92 -11.00
CA GLY A 512 -13.99 23.94 -11.68
C GLY A 512 -13.90 22.58 -11.01
N VAL A 513 -12.69 22.10 -10.66
CA VAL A 513 -12.51 20.84 -9.93
C VAL A 513 -13.13 20.91 -8.53
N VAL A 514 -12.94 22.04 -7.81
CA VAL A 514 -13.51 22.24 -6.46
C VAL A 514 -15.03 22.17 -6.48
N LYS A 515 -15.65 22.83 -7.48
CA LYS A 515 -17.11 22.83 -7.65
C LYS A 515 -17.62 21.41 -7.93
N GLU A 516 -17.04 20.75 -8.94
CA GLU A 516 -17.42 19.38 -9.31
C GLU A 516 -17.26 18.39 -8.14
N LEU A 517 -16.21 18.56 -7.35
CA LEU A 517 -15.96 17.72 -6.18
C LEU A 517 -17.01 17.97 -5.08
N SER A 518 -17.37 19.23 -4.83
CA SER A 518 -18.43 19.59 -3.88
C SER A 518 -19.76 18.98 -4.29
N ASP A 519 -20.12 19.05 -5.57
CA ASP A 519 -21.36 18.49 -6.11
C ASP A 519 -21.38 16.95 -5.97
N LYS A 520 -20.27 16.27 -6.28
CA LYS A 520 -20.15 14.79 -6.17
C LYS A 520 -20.13 14.29 -4.72
N LEU A 521 -19.67 15.10 -3.78
CA LEU A 521 -19.68 14.78 -2.34
C LEU A 521 -20.98 15.18 -1.64
N GLY A 522 -21.80 16.03 -2.27
CA GLY A 522 -23.03 16.56 -1.70
C GLY A 522 -22.80 17.50 -0.51
N ALA A 523 -21.60 18.09 -0.41
CA ALA A 523 -21.20 19.01 0.64
C ALA A 523 -20.10 19.96 0.14
N GLN A 524 -20.08 21.16 0.70
CA GLN A 524 -19.09 22.16 0.33
C GLN A 524 -17.68 21.68 0.69
N VAL A 525 -16.76 21.83 -0.27
CA VAL A 525 -15.32 21.65 -0.06
C VAL A 525 -14.69 23.03 0.20
N TYR A 526 -14.13 23.19 1.39
CA TYR A 526 -13.44 24.42 1.77
C TYR A 526 -12.04 24.46 1.15
N VAL A 527 -11.65 25.61 0.61
CA VAL A 527 -10.31 25.85 0.07
C VAL A 527 -9.71 27.06 0.79
N PRO A 528 -8.70 26.87 1.64
CA PRO A 528 -8.02 27.98 2.29
C PRO A 528 -7.16 28.75 1.29
N LYS A 529 -6.87 30.02 1.60
CA LYS A 529 -5.96 30.84 0.79
C LYS A 529 -4.56 30.21 0.69
N GLU A 530 -4.12 29.58 1.76
CA GLU A 530 -2.83 28.92 1.93
C GLU A 530 -2.88 27.43 1.54
N ALA A 531 -3.83 26.99 0.72
CA ALA A 531 -4.06 25.58 0.37
C ALA A 531 -2.80 24.87 -0.13
N GLN A 532 -1.96 25.53 -0.91
CA GLN A 532 -0.72 24.98 -1.45
C GLN A 532 0.39 24.89 -0.38
N LEU A 533 0.37 25.78 0.61
CA LEU A 533 1.35 25.81 1.70
C LEU A 533 1.03 24.83 2.85
N CYS A 534 -0.09 24.09 2.77
CA CYS A 534 -0.62 23.27 3.84
C CYS A 534 0.41 22.26 4.38
N GLY A 535 1.14 21.57 3.50
CA GLY A 535 2.20 20.63 3.89
C GLY A 535 3.33 21.29 4.66
N ALA A 536 3.83 22.44 4.16
CA ALA A 536 4.89 23.20 4.81
C ALA A 536 4.45 23.81 6.16
N ILE A 537 3.21 24.32 6.25
CA ILE A 537 2.63 24.80 7.52
C ILE A 537 2.58 23.64 8.52
N GLY A 538 2.06 22.49 8.12
CA GLY A 538 1.97 21.32 8.97
C GLY A 538 3.33 20.82 9.45
N ALA A 539 4.32 20.81 8.56
CA ALA A 539 5.69 20.45 8.92
C ALA A 539 6.25 21.37 10.02
N ALA A 540 6.09 22.69 9.86
CA ALA A 540 6.51 23.64 10.89
C ALA A 540 5.75 23.43 12.22
N LEU A 541 4.45 23.18 12.18
CA LEU A 541 3.61 22.99 13.37
C LEU A 541 4.01 21.79 14.21
N LEU A 542 4.58 20.73 13.61
CA LEU A 542 5.01 19.53 14.32
C LEU A 542 6.15 19.78 15.31
N ALA A 543 6.97 20.83 15.12
CA ALA A 543 8.05 21.19 16.03
C ALA A 543 7.58 21.99 17.25
N PHE A 544 6.35 22.51 17.26
CA PHE A 544 5.79 23.15 18.44
C PHE A 544 5.38 22.11 19.50
N GLY A 545 5.74 22.36 20.77
CA GLY A 545 5.23 21.61 21.90
C GLY A 545 3.71 21.80 22.07
N GLU A 546 3.05 20.82 22.68
CA GLU A 546 1.69 21.03 23.19
C GLU A 546 1.78 22.02 24.37
N ARG A 547 1.02 23.11 24.32
CA ARG A 547 0.80 23.98 25.47
C ARG A 547 -0.35 23.48 26.28
#